data_8331dd83d0d7cc589e24438a080da3bd
#
_entry.id   8331dd83d0d7cc589e24438a080da3bd
#
_cell.length_a   1.000
_cell.length_b   1.000
_cell.length_c   1.000
_cell.angle_alpha   90.00
_cell.angle_beta   90.00
_cell.angle_gamma   90.00
#
_symmetry.space_group_name_H-M   'P 1'
#
loop_
_entity.id
_entity.type
_entity.pdbx_description
1 polymer ?
#
loop_
_entity_poly.entity_id
_entity_poly.type
_entity_poly.pdbx_seq_one_letter_code
_entity_poly.pdbx_strand_id
1 'polypeptide(L)' 'MSETLPTVLDIEASGFGRGSYPIEVGIARADGSCCAFLIQPLAEWTHWDSKAELLHGISRARLQREGY' A
#
# COMPACT_ATOMS: atom_id res chain seq x y z
N MET A 1 -22.37 -26.68 -4.86
CA MET A 1 -20.97 -26.27 -5.03
C MET A 1 -20.75 -24.94 -4.33
N SER A 2 -19.83 -24.90 -3.44
CA SER A 2 -19.49 -23.63 -2.81
C SER A 2 -18.54 -22.85 -3.70
N GLU A 3 -18.85 -21.58 -3.89
CA GLU A 3 -17.95 -20.72 -4.60
C GLU A 3 -16.91 -20.17 -3.63
N THR A 4 -15.66 -20.23 -4.04
CA THR A 4 -14.58 -19.68 -3.28
C THR A 4 -14.26 -18.30 -3.83
N LEU A 5 -14.41 -17.28 -3.01
CA LEU A 5 -14.01 -15.93 -3.42
C LEU A 5 -12.48 -15.87 -3.47
N PRO A 6 -11.92 -15.16 -4.43
CA PRO A 6 -10.48 -15.04 -4.51
C PRO A 6 -9.92 -14.18 -3.38
N THR A 7 -8.66 -14.42 -3.03
CA THR A 7 -7.90 -13.47 -2.22
C THR A 7 -7.50 -12.30 -3.12
N VAL A 8 -7.79 -11.10 -2.69
CA VAL A 8 -7.53 -9.89 -3.46
C VAL A 8 -6.42 -9.09 -2.79
N LEU A 9 -5.44 -8.68 -3.59
CA LEU A 9 -4.39 -7.76 -3.17
C LEU A 9 -4.68 -6.38 -3.73
N ASP A 10 -4.48 -5.37 -2.89
CA ASP A 10 -4.55 -3.98 -3.29
C ASP A 10 -3.28 -3.28 -2.86
N ILE A 11 -2.75 -2.41 -3.70
CA ILE A 11 -1.47 -1.73 -3.44
C ILE A 11 -1.67 -0.24 -3.61
N GLU A 12 -1.27 0.53 -2.58
CA GLU A 12 -1.13 1.97 -2.70
C GLU A 12 0.34 2.29 -2.98
N ALA A 13 0.57 3.31 -3.77
CA ALA A 13 1.92 3.70 -4.20
C ALA A 13 2.22 5.14 -3.85
N SER A 14 3.53 5.47 -3.84
CA SER A 14 4.01 6.82 -3.54
C SER A 14 3.56 7.86 -4.56
N GLY A 15 3.17 7.43 -5.74
CA GLY A 15 2.72 8.29 -6.82
C GLY A 15 2.31 7.51 -8.03
N PHE A 16 2.26 8.20 -9.16
CA PHE A 16 1.86 7.63 -10.44
C PHE A 16 3.08 7.61 -11.36
N GLY A 17 3.32 6.48 -12.03
CA GLY A 17 4.35 6.39 -13.03
C GLY A 17 5.71 5.99 -12.48
N ARG A 18 6.74 6.39 -13.24
CA ARG A 18 8.11 5.93 -13.02
C ARG A 18 8.66 6.40 -11.67
N GLY A 19 9.39 5.52 -11.00
CA GLY A 19 10.02 5.83 -9.72
C GLY A 19 9.10 5.63 -8.53
N SER A 20 7.80 5.41 -8.73
CA SER A 20 6.91 5.14 -7.60
C SER A 20 7.18 3.76 -7.01
N TYR A 21 6.93 3.63 -5.72
CA TYR A 21 7.14 2.39 -4.99
C TYR A 21 5.92 2.08 -4.13
N PRO A 22 5.70 0.81 -3.76
CA PRO A 22 4.54 0.46 -2.94
C PRO A 22 4.70 1.01 -1.52
N ILE A 23 3.61 1.52 -0.96
CA ILE A 23 3.58 2.08 0.39
C ILE A 23 2.65 1.34 1.33
N GLU A 24 1.64 0.68 0.78
CA GLU A 24 0.71 -0.12 1.57
C GLU A 24 0.25 -1.30 0.75
N VAL A 25 0.18 -2.46 1.38
CA VAL A 25 -0.40 -3.66 0.76
C VAL A 25 -1.61 -4.07 1.57
N GLY A 26 -2.75 -4.13 0.92
CA GLY A 26 -3.98 -4.62 1.51
C GLY A 26 -4.30 -6.01 1.00
N ILE A 27 -4.74 -6.88 1.90
CA ILE A 27 -5.12 -8.25 1.56
C ILE A 27 -6.55 -8.49 2.05
N ALA A 28 -7.43 -8.82 1.12
CA ALA A 28 -8.79 -9.24 1.45
C ALA A 28 -8.92 -10.73 1.14
N ARG A 29 -9.24 -11.51 2.14
CA ARG A 29 -9.32 -12.97 2.02
C ARG A 29 -10.73 -13.44 1.72
N ALA A 30 -10.83 -14.66 1.23
CA ALA A 30 -12.09 -15.28 0.87
C ALA A 30 -13.05 -15.45 2.05
N ASP A 31 -12.51 -15.50 3.27
CA ASP A 31 -13.33 -15.65 4.48
C ASP A 31 -13.92 -14.31 4.99
N GLY A 32 -13.66 -13.22 4.27
CA GLY A 32 -14.12 -11.89 4.65
C GLY A 32 -13.13 -11.12 5.53
N SER A 33 -12.05 -11.75 5.96
CA SER A 33 -11.03 -11.04 6.73
C SER A 33 -10.17 -10.18 5.82
N CYS A 34 -9.64 -9.10 6.36
CA CYS A 34 -8.71 -8.25 5.62
C CYS A 34 -7.63 -7.74 6.56
N CYS A 35 -6.49 -7.44 5.98
CA CYS A 35 -5.39 -6.81 6.70
C CYS A 35 -4.63 -5.89 5.75
N ALA A 36 -3.91 -4.94 6.32
CA ALA A 36 -3.11 -4.02 5.54
C ALA A 36 -1.77 -3.79 6.25
N PHE A 37 -0.73 -3.64 5.46
CA PHE A 37 0.62 -3.41 5.96
C PHE A 37 1.21 -2.19 5.29
N LEU A 38 1.75 -1.27 6.08
CA LEU A 38 2.54 -0.17 5.57
C LEU A 38 3.94 -0.67 5.26
N ILE A 39 4.55 -0.12 4.22
CA ILE A 39 5.89 -0.51 3.79
C ILE A 39 6.84 0.62 4.07
N GLN A 40 7.91 0.33 4.81
CA GLN A 40 8.96 1.31 5.05
C GLN A 40 9.79 1.49 3.78
N PRO A 41 9.91 2.72 3.26
CA PRO A 41 10.67 2.93 2.04
C PRO A 41 12.15 2.62 2.23
N LEU A 42 12.77 2.06 1.20
CA LEU A 42 14.22 1.96 1.16
C LEU A 42 14.83 3.36 1.08
N ALA A 43 16.09 3.50 1.51
CA ALA A 43 16.74 4.81 1.56
C ALA A 43 16.80 5.49 0.19
N GLU A 44 16.98 4.70 -0.87
CA GLU A 44 17.01 5.21 -2.24
C GLU A 44 15.62 5.48 -2.84
N TRP A 45 14.56 5.08 -2.17
CA TRP A 45 13.19 5.31 -2.64
C TRP A 45 12.73 6.69 -2.15
N THR A 46 13.02 7.71 -2.92
CA THR A 46 12.76 9.10 -2.54
C THR A 46 11.56 9.73 -3.25
N HIS A 47 11.03 9.04 -4.26
CA HIS A 47 9.87 9.55 -5.00
C HIS A 47 8.68 9.75 -4.06
N TRP A 48 8.04 10.89 -4.18
CA TRP A 48 6.82 11.17 -3.42
C TRP A 48 5.94 12.15 -4.19
N ASP A 49 4.69 11.78 -4.39
CA ASP A 49 3.72 12.60 -5.10
C ASP A 49 2.66 13.07 -4.10
N SER A 50 2.63 14.37 -3.84
CA SER A 50 1.67 14.94 -2.90
C SER A 50 0.22 14.79 -3.36
N LYS A 51 -0.03 14.70 -4.66
CA LYS A 51 -1.37 14.45 -5.17
C LYS A 51 -1.84 13.04 -4.83
N ALA A 52 -0.94 12.07 -4.91
CA ALA A 52 -1.25 10.71 -4.50
C ALA A 52 -1.50 10.65 -2.99
N GLU A 53 -0.73 11.38 -2.20
CA GLU A 53 -0.95 11.43 -0.75
C GLU A 53 -2.33 11.96 -0.39
N LEU A 54 -2.86 12.91 -1.14
CA LEU A 54 -4.21 13.40 -0.93
C LEU A 54 -5.25 12.30 -1.13
N LEU A 55 -4.97 11.32 -1.98
CA LEU A 55 -5.87 10.19 -2.23
C LEU A 55 -5.78 9.12 -1.16
N HIS A 56 -4.56 8.71 -0.77
CA HIS A 56 -4.40 7.60 0.18
C HIS A 56 -4.27 8.06 1.64
N GLY A 57 -3.95 9.30 1.89
CA GLY A 57 -3.90 9.85 3.25
C GLY A 57 -2.73 9.35 4.10
N ILE A 58 -1.70 8.78 3.49
CA ILE A 58 -0.56 8.22 4.21
C ILE A 58 0.66 9.11 3.97
N SER A 59 1.24 9.64 5.06
CA SER A 59 2.44 10.45 4.94
C SER A 59 3.70 9.57 4.88
N ARG A 60 4.74 10.08 4.21
CA ARG A 60 6.00 9.36 4.14
C ARG A 60 6.63 9.18 5.52
N ALA A 61 6.46 10.15 6.40
CA ALA A 61 6.95 10.05 7.78
C ALA A 61 6.29 8.90 8.53
N ARG A 62 4.99 8.67 8.28
CA ARG A 62 4.28 7.56 8.89
C ARG A 62 4.85 6.21 8.41
N LEU A 63 5.19 6.11 7.13
CA LEU A 63 5.80 4.90 6.60
C LEU A 63 7.14 4.60 7.28
N GLN A 64 7.92 5.63 7.53
CA GLN A 64 9.22 5.46 8.17
C GLN A 64 9.10 5.01 9.62
N ARG A 65 8.03 5.45 10.32
CA ARG A 65 7.79 5.06 11.71
C ARG A 65 7.13 3.71 11.85
N GLU A 66 6.17 3.40 10.99
CA GLU A 66 5.25 2.27 11.18
C GLU A 66 5.38 1.19 10.11
N GLY A 67 6.11 1.43 9.02
CA GLY A 67 6.26 0.48 7.94
C GLY A 67 7.18 -0.69 8.27
N TYR A 68 6.97 -1.77 7.56
CA TYR A 68 7.77 -2.98 7.66
C TYR A 68 8.92 -2.98 6.68
#